data_bb15096c4c7c24bed93cdbb8039adea6
#
_entry.id   bb15096c4c7c24bed93cdbb8039adea6
#
_cell.length_a   1.000
_cell.length_b   1.000
_cell.length_c   1.000
_cell.angle_alpha   90.00
_cell.angle_beta   90.00
_cell.angle_gamma   90.00
#
_symmetry.space_group_name_H-M   'P 1'
#
loop_
_entity.id
_entity.type
_entity.pdbx_description
1 polymer ?
#
loop_
_entity_poly.entity_id
_entity_poly.type
_entity_poly.pdbx_seq_one_letter_code
_entity_poly.pdbx_strand_id
1 'polypeptide(L)'
;MKKKWWHDKVAYQIYPKSFCDTNGDGIGDLRGIISKLDYLKELGIDIIWLSPIYKSPFVDQGYDIADYYAIAEEFGTMDEFDELLAEAKKRDMYIIMDLVINHCSSQHEWFQKALADPDGEYADYFYFRKGKNGNPPSNYRSYFGGSCWEPVPGTDKFYFHMFAKEQPDLNWENPKLCQELYKMINWWLDKGLAGFRIDAIINIKKNLAFPDFEPDGTDGLASCWKMVESVDGVGELLEDLKKNTFQKQDAFTVGEVFNMKEGELPQFIGEEGHFSTIFDFSAHSLSDGEHGWYDAPSVDFKKWRETIINSQMEVQKSGFEANIIENHDEPRGVSRFLPEYARTPAGTKMLGTISVLLRGIPFIYQGQEIGMQNAVWNSIDEFDDISTKDQYHIARKAGLSNEEALEVCAKMSRDNARTPMQWSSKENAGFTTGMPWLKVNSNYKEINVKSQEKDADSVLNYYRKLVKVRKSPEYKEVFTYGQFEPAYEDTDSIMAYYRFDGEKRVLVVANFGKEAVELELQYPVKNIILSNRDRKKAERTLQLDGLEVIVLECS
;
A
#
# COMPACT_ATOMS: atom_id res chain seq x y z
N MET A 1 14.05 -3.28 22.88
CA MET A 1 14.01 -3.62 21.43
C MET A 1 15.40 -3.45 20.82
N LYS A 2 15.91 -4.48 20.13
CA LYS A 2 17.19 -4.44 19.43
C LYS A 2 17.09 -3.54 18.19
N LYS A 3 18.01 -2.58 18.02
CA LYS A 3 18.03 -1.70 16.84
C LYS A 3 18.27 -2.51 15.56
N LYS A 4 17.45 -2.27 14.54
CA LYS A 4 17.56 -2.86 13.19
C LYS A 4 17.93 -1.78 12.19
N TRP A 5 18.55 -2.16 11.07
CA TRP A 5 19.03 -1.23 10.04
C TRP A 5 17.91 -0.39 9.39
N TRP A 6 16.70 -0.91 9.38
CA TRP A 6 15.54 -0.30 8.72
C TRP A 6 14.68 0.61 9.63
N HIS A 7 14.90 0.62 10.95
CA HIS A 7 14.04 1.34 11.92
C HIS A 7 13.92 2.85 11.64
N ASP A 8 15.01 3.49 11.18
CA ASP A 8 15.09 4.94 10.93
C ASP A 8 14.90 5.30 9.45
N LYS A 9 14.48 4.37 8.62
CA LYS A 9 14.36 4.55 7.19
C LYS A 9 13.03 5.16 6.79
N VAL A 10 13.01 5.75 5.60
CA VAL A 10 11.81 6.23 4.90
C VAL A 10 11.69 5.47 3.58
N ALA A 11 10.53 4.89 3.35
CA ALA A 11 10.25 4.10 2.16
C ALA A 11 9.43 4.90 1.13
N TYR A 12 9.59 4.55 -0.14
CA TYR A 12 8.84 5.10 -1.26
C TYR A 12 8.36 3.95 -2.15
N GLN A 13 7.07 3.92 -2.44
CA GLN A 13 6.51 2.95 -3.36
C GLN A 13 6.52 3.50 -4.77
N ILE A 14 7.08 2.72 -5.69
CA ILE A 14 6.98 2.92 -7.13
C ILE A 14 5.99 1.90 -7.71
N TYR A 15 5.01 2.40 -8.46
CA TYR A 15 4.19 1.62 -9.37
C TYR A 15 4.82 1.72 -10.76
N PRO A 16 5.64 0.75 -11.18
CA PRO A 16 6.57 0.90 -12.32
C PRO A 16 5.87 1.32 -13.59
N LYS A 17 4.72 0.72 -13.90
CA LYS A 17 3.93 0.96 -15.11
C LYS A 17 3.57 2.44 -15.33
N SER A 18 3.48 3.22 -14.24
CA SER A 18 3.07 4.63 -14.26
C SER A 18 4.14 5.60 -13.75
N PHE A 19 5.39 5.18 -13.56
CA PHE A 19 6.39 6.04 -12.95
C PHE A 19 7.13 6.92 -13.97
N CYS A 20 7.85 6.32 -14.92
CA CYS A 20 8.57 7.05 -15.97
C CYS A 20 8.86 6.11 -17.13
N ASP A 21 8.41 6.47 -18.31
CA ASP A 21 8.65 5.75 -19.56
C ASP A 21 9.82 6.40 -20.32
N THR A 22 10.81 5.62 -20.71
CA THR A 22 12.00 6.08 -21.44
C THR A 22 12.04 5.64 -22.90
N ASN A 23 11.27 4.62 -23.28
CA ASN A 23 11.26 4.08 -24.63
C ASN A 23 10.11 4.60 -25.50
N GLY A 24 9.09 5.25 -24.89
CA GLY A 24 7.96 5.89 -25.56
C GLY A 24 6.83 4.93 -25.94
N ASP A 25 6.74 3.76 -25.30
CA ASP A 25 5.64 2.81 -25.52
C ASP A 25 4.39 3.09 -24.67
N GLY A 26 4.48 4.05 -23.75
CA GLY A 26 3.38 4.44 -22.85
C GLY A 26 3.37 3.74 -21.52
N ILE A 27 4.34 2.87 -21.25
CA ILE A 27 4.52 2.08 -20.03
C ILE A 27 5.82 2.50 -19.35
N GLY A 28 5.80 2.74 -18.05
CA GLY A 28 7.01 3.04 -17.28
C GLY A 28 7.95 1.84 -17.23
N ASP A 29 9.25 2.11 -17.17
CA ASP A 29 10.29 1.09 -17.27
C ASP A 29 11.40 1.23 -16.22
N LEU A 30 12.28 0.21 -16.12
CA LEU A 30 13.41 0.19 -15.19
C LEU A 30 14.41 1.32 -15.46
N ARG A 31 14.63 1.69 -16.71
CA ARG A 31 15.45 2.84 -17.10
C ARG A 31 14.87 4.15 -16.58
N GLY A 32 13.55 4.29 -16.63
CA GLY A 32 12.84 5.41 -16.04
C GLY A 32 13.04 5.50 -14.53
N ILE A 33 12.98 4.37 -13.82
CA ILE A 33 13.25 4.33 -12.39
C ILE A 33 14.71 4.73 -12.11
N ILE A 34 15.67 4.16 -12.80
CA ILE A 34 17.11 4.52 -12.67
C ILE A 34 17.32 6.02 -12.88
N SER A 35 16.66 6.60 -13.87
CA SER A 35 16.78 8.04 -14.19
C SER A 35 16.26 8.96 -13.08
N LYS A 36 15.47 8.45 -12.14
CA LYS A 36 14.84 9.19 -11.04
C LYS A 36 15.43 8.90 -9.65
N LEU A 37 16.47 8.07 -9.57
CA LEU A 37 17.08 7.74 -8.27
C LEU A 37 17.65 8.97 -7.54
N ASP A 38 18.20 9.94 -8.27
CA ASP A 38 18.69 11.19 -7.64
C ASP A 38 17.55 12.03 -7.08
N TYR A 39 16.41 12.11 -7.77
CA TYR A 39 15.18 12.75 -7.27
C TYR A 39 14.71 12.11 -5.95
N LEU A 40 14.67 10.77 -5.90
CA LEU A 40 14.30 10.05 -4.68
C LEU A 40 15.32 10.25 -3.55
N LYS A 41 16.61 10.29 -3.88
CA LYS A 41 17.65 10.58 -2.89
C LYS A 41 17.54 11.99 -2.32
N GLU A 42 17.23 12.98 -3.15
CA GLU A 42 16.98 14.37 -2.72
C GLU A 42 15.72 14.49 -1.86
N LEU A 43 14.68 13.68 -2.13
CA LEU A 43 13.50 13.59 -1.27
C LEU A 43 13.84 12.99 0.11
N GLY A 44 14.95 12.25 0.21
CA GLY A 44 15.43 11.64 1.44
C GLY A 44 15.04 10.17 1.60
N ILE A 45 14.64 9.50 0.50
CA ILE A 45 14.23 8.10 0.49
C ILE A 45 15.41 7.16 0.73
N ASP A 46 15.17 6.11 1.50
CA ASP A 46 16.13 5.05 1.80
C ASP A 46 15.74 3.70 1.20
N ILE A 47 14.44 3.38 1.20
CA ILE A 47 13.92 2.11 0.71
C ILE A 47 12.97 2.39 -0.46
N ILE A 48 13.16 1.70 -1.56
CA ILE A 48 12.25 1.75 -2.71
C ILE A 48 11.51 0.41 -2.79
N TRP A 49 10.19 0.45 -2.67
CA TRP A 49 9.33 -0.69 -2.93
C TRP A 49 8.84 -0.63 -4.36
N LEU A 50 9.16 -1.66 -5.14
CA LEU A 50 8.65 -1.85 -6.50
C LEU A 50 7.40 -2.75 -6.45
N SER A 51 6.26 -2.26 -6.93
CA SER A 51 5.13 -3.12 -7.27
C SER A 51 5.58 -4.13 -8.34
N PRO A 52 4.84 -5.26 -8.57
CA PRO A 52 5.36 -6.40 -9.32
C PRO A 52 5.93 -6.04 -10.69
N ILE A 53 7.13 -6.52 -10.98
CA ILE A 53 7.83 -6.36 -12.27
C ILE A 53 8.15 -7.72 -12.92
N TYR A 54 7.66 -8.81 -12.35
CA TYR A 54 7.85 -10.16 -12.90
C TYR A 54 7.09 -10.33 -14.21
N LYS A 55 7.51 -11.34 -14.99
CA LYS A 55 6.76 -11.76 -16.19
C LYS A 55 5.32 -12.11 -15.82
N SER A 56 4.38 -11.44 -16.46
CA SER A 56 2.94 -11.51 -16.16
C SER A 56 2.13 -11.28 -17.44
N PRO A 57 0.95 -11.88 -17.59
CA PRO A 57 -0.04 -11.46 -18.59
C PRO A 57 -0.82 -10.19 -18.19
N PHE A 58 -0.58 -9.62 -17.01
CA PHE A 58 -1.16 -8.37 -16.51
C PHE A 58 -2.69 -8.36 -16.39
N VAL A 59 -3.31 -9.49 -16.09
CA VAL A 59 -4.76 -9.55 -15.80
C VAL A 59 -5.08 -8.72 -14.55
N ASP A 60 -4.23 -8.80 -13.53
CA ASP A 60 -4.29 -7.96 -12.32
C ASP A 60 -2.98 -7.15 -12.18
N GLN A 61 -2.61 -6.46 -13.24
CA GLN A 61 -1.52 -5.48 -13.29
C GLN A 61 -0.19 -5.97 -12.69
N GLY A 62 0.15 -7.26 -12.91
CA GLY A 62 1.40 -7.87 -12.47
C GLY A 62 1.28 -8.76 -11.24
N TYR A 63 0.15 -8.76 -10.53
CA TYR A 63 -0.11 -9.67 -9.41
C TYR A 63 -0.49 -11.09 -9.87
N ASP A 64 -0.52 -11.36 -11.16
CA ASP A 64 -0.68 -12.66 -11.81
C ASP A 64 0.66 -13.09 -12.42
N ILE A 65 1.57 -13.63 -11.59
CA ILE A 65 2.96 -13.92 -11.96
C ILE A 65 3.05 -15.20 -12.77
N ALA A 66 3.54 -15.10 -14.02
CA ALA A 66 3.77 -16.23 -14.93
C ALA A 66 5.17 -16.85 -14.83
N ASP A 67 6.17 -16.08 -14.39
CA ASP A 67 7.53 -16.55 -14.12
C ASP A 67 8.17 -15.69 -13.03
N TYR A 68 8.50 -16.32 -11.91
CA TYR A 68 9.11 -15.65 -10.75
C TYR A 68 10.59 -15.27 -10.95
N TYR A 69 11.25 -15.80 -11.98
CA TYR A 69 12.68 -15.58 -12.25
C TYR A 69 12.93 -14.63 -13.42
N ALA A 70 11.89 -14.12 -14.05
CA ALA A 70 11.97 -13.24 -15.20
C ALA A 70 11.34 -11.87 -14.94
N ILE A 71 11.94 -10.82 -15.49
CA ILE A 71 11.35 -9.48 -15.56
C ILE A 71 10.39 -9.44 -16.76
N ALA A 72 9.26 -8.76 -16.64
CA ALA A 72 8.35 -8.53 -17.76
C ALA A 72 9.02 -7.62 -18.81
N GLU A 73 8.87 -7.99 -20.08
CA GLU A 73 9.52 -7.29 -21.22
C GLU A 73 9.13 -5.81 -21.28
N GLU A 74 7.92 -5.48 -20.85
CA GLU A 74 7.40 -4.11 -20.76
C GLU A 74 8.21 -3.23 -19.80
N PHE A 75 8.80 -3.81 -18.76
CA PHE A 75 9.59 -3.07 -17.77
C PHE A 75 11.09 -3.08 -18.10
N GLY A 76 11.55 -4.01 -18.94
CA GLY A 76 12.95 -4.11 -19.32
C GLY A 76 13.54 -5.50 -19.13
N THR A 77 14.82 -5.56 -18.83
CA THR A 77 15.60 -6.79 -18.76
C THR A 77 16.15 -7.06 -17.36
N MET A 78 16.63 -8.30 -17.13
CA MET A 78 17.32 -8.65 -15.89
C MET A 78 18.61 -7.84 -15.70
N ASP A 79 19.34 -7.53 -16.80
CA ASP A 79 20.56 -6.70 -16.75
C ASP A 79 20.23 -5.28 -16.29
N GLU A 80 19.10 -4.72 -16.72
CA GLU A 80 18.62 -3.40 -16.28
C GLU A 80 18.17 -3.42 -14.82
N PHE A 81 17.61 -4.53 -14.37
CA PHE A 81 17.30 -4.71 -12.96
C PHE A 81 18.58 -4.79 -12.10
N ASP A 82 19.59 -5.52 -12.55
CA ASP A 82 20.89 -5.58 -11.88
C ASP A 82 21.57 -4.20 -11.84
N GLU A 83 21.43 -3.41 -12.91
CA GLU A 83 21.86 -2.01 -12.94
C GLU A 83 21.10 -1.14 -11.91
N LEU A 84 19.77 -1.30 -11.81
CA LEU A 84 18.97 -0.61 -10.82
C LEU A 84 19.45 -0.89 -9.38
N LEU A 85 19.71 -2.16 -9.06
CA LEU A 85 20.26 -2.55 -7.74
C LEU A 85 21.62 -1.87 -7.48
N ALA A 86 22.50 -1.86 -8.48
CA ALA A 86 23.82 -1.25 -8.37
C ALA A 86 23.75 0.27 -8.20
N GLU A 87 22.89 0.95 -8.98
CA GLU A 87 22.71 2.40 -8.91
C GLU A 87 22.03 2.87 -7.62
N ALA A 88 21.06 2.09 -7.12
CA ALA A 88 20.44 2.33 -5.82
C ALA A 88 21.48 2.19 -4.69
N LYS A 89 22.29 1.12 -4.72
CA LYS A 89 23.36 0.89 -3.74
C LYS A 89 24.40 2.02 -3.69
N LYS A 90 24.80 2.58 -4.83
CA LYS A 90 25.71 3.73 -4.90
C LYS A 90 25.16 4.97 -4.17
N ARG A 91 23.84 5.04 -4.00
CA ARG A 91 23.13 6.13 -3.34
C ARG A 91 22.69 5.79 -1.91
N ASP A 92 23.18 4.69 -1.34
CA ASP A 92 22.74 4.15 -0.04
C ASP A 92 21.21 3.97 0.01
N MET A 93 20.63 3.47 -1.07
CA MET A 93 19.21 3.12 -1.16
C MET A 93 19.07 1.61 -1.32
N TYR A 94 18.00 1.08 -0.73
CA TYR A 94 17.64 -0.33 -0.70
C TYR A 94 16.44 -0.57 -1.60
N ILE A 95 16.46 -1.67 -2.36
CA ILE A 95 15.32 -2.08 -3.18
C ILE A 95 14.62 -3.25 -2.50
N ILE A 96 13.32 -3.17 -2.35
CA ILE A 96 12.44 -4.30 -2.03
C ILE A 96 11.44 -4.50 -3.16
N MET A 97 11.04 -5.74 -3.40
CA MET A 97 10.05 -6.10 -4.42
C MET A 97 8.76 -6.60 -3.77
N ASP A 98 7.71 -6.63 -4.56
CA ASP A 98 6.49 -7.34 -4.18
C ASP A 98 6.71 -8.85 -4.25
N LEU A 99 6.21 -9.59 -3.28
CA LEU A 99 6.26 -11.05 -3.21
C LEU A 99 4.83 -11.58 -3.21
N VAL A 100 4.39 -12.08 -4.35
CA VAL A 100 3.04 -12.63 -4.54
C VAL A 100 3.11 -14.14 -4.49
N ILE A 101 2.75 -14.72 -3.36
CA ILE A 101 2.89 -16.16 -3.08
C ILE A 101 1.62 -16.82 -2.53
N ASN A 102 0.50 -16.09 -2.45
CA ASN A 102 -0.81 -16.71 -2.25
C ASN A 102 -1.29 -17.44 -3.50
N HIS A 103 -0.99 -16.91 -4.68
CA HIS A 103 -1.40 -17.40 -6.00
C HIS A 103 -0.31 -17.14 -7.04
N CYS A 104 -0.44 -17.70 -8.22
CA CYS A 104 0.37 -17.36 -9.39
C CYS A 104 -0.55 -17.14 -10.61
N SER A 105 0.02 -16.82 -11.77
CA SER A 105 -0.75 -16.73 -13.00
C SER A 105 -1.25 -18.11 -13.47
N SER A 106 -2.41 -18.14 -14.10
CA SER A 106 -2.87 -19.31 -14.85
C SER A 106 -1.91 -19.68 -16.01
N GLN A 107 -1.05 -18.75 -16.43
CA GLN A 107 0.00 -19.01 -17.43
C GLN A 107 1.32 -19.50 -16.83
N HIS A 108 1.42 -19.60 -15.49
CA HIS A 108 2.62 -20.15 -14.84
C HIS A 108 2.79 -21.64 -15.22
N GLU A 109 4.03 -22.06 -15.47
CA GLU A 109 4.30 -23.44 -15.92
C GLU A 109 3.77 -24.51 -14.96
N TRP A 110 3.75 -24.24 -13.65
CA TRP A 110 3.19 -25.17 -12.66
C TRP A 110 1.69 -25.40 -12.90
N PHE A 111 0.93 -24.33 -13.14
CA PHE A 111 -0.50 -24.46 -13.38
C PHE A 111 -0.81 -25.07 -14.74
N GLN A 112 -0.02 -24.76 -15.78
CA GLN A 112 -0.17 -25.39 -17.10
C GLN A 112 0.08 -26.91 -17.03
N LYS A 113 1.08 -27.34 -16.25
CA LYS A 113 1.34 -28.77 -15.98
C LYS A 113 0.20 -29.40 -15.16
N ALA A 114 -0.34 -28.70 -14.18
CA ALA A 114 -1.48 -29.15 -13.39
C ALA A 114 -2.75 -29.33 -14.23
N LEU A 115 -3.02 -28.43 -15.18
CA LEU A 115 -4.15 -28.57 -16.12
C LEU A 115 -3.95 -29.72 -17.10
N ALA A 116 -2.72 -29.97 -17.54
CA ALA A 116 -2.38 -31.07 -18.45
C ALA A 116 -2.53 -32.45 -17.79
N ASP A 117 -2.27 -32.54 -16.49
CA ASP A 117 -2.44 -33.75 -15.68
C ASP A 117 -3.07 -33.39 -14.30
N PRO A 118 -4.41 -33.31 -14.23
CA PRO A 118 -5.14 -32.91 -13.01
C PRO A 118 -5.06 -33.93 -11.86
N ASP A 119 -4.42 -35.06 -12.05
CA ASP A 119 -4.11 -36.08 -11.02
C ASP A 119 -2.61 -36.23 -10.77
N GLY A 120 -1.78 -35.46 -11.48
CA GLY A 120 -0.33 -35.50 -11.42
C GLY A 120 0.26 -34.66 -10.27
N GLU A 121 1.59 -34.66 -10.20
CA GLU A 121 2.36 -34.00 -9.15
C GLU A 121 2.07 -32.50 -9.02
N TYR A 122 1.94 -31.79 -10.14
CA TYR A 122 1.71 -30.35 -10.15
C TYR A 122 0.26 -29.98 -9.77
N ALA A 123 -0.71 -30.92 -9.86
CA ALA A 123 -2.06 -30.68 -9.39
C ALA A 123 -2.11 -30.40 -7.86
N ASP A 124 -1.20 -31.02 -7.08
CA ASP A 124 -1.05 -30.79 -5.65
C ASP A 124 -0.42 -29.42 -5.29
N TYR A 125 0.10 -28.68 -6.27
CA TYR A 125 0.56 -27.29 -6.05
C TYR A 125 -0.59 -26.31 -5.93
N PHE A 126 -1.82 -26.75 -6.30
CA PHE A 126 -3.06 -25.97 -6.29
C PHE A 126 -4.17 -26.72 -5.57
N TYR A 127 -5.32 -26.11 -5.43
CA TYR A 127 -6.50 -26.73 -4.81
C TYR A 127 -7.47 -27.22 -5.90
N PHE A 128 -7.28 -28.43 -6.39
CA PHE A 128 -8.23 -29.10 -7.29
C PHE A 128 -9.19 -29.95 -6.47
N ARG A 129 -10.51 -29.75 -6.65
CA ARG A 129 -11.57 -30.46 -5.92
C ARG A 129 -12.66 -30.90 -6.87
N LYS A 130 -13.23 -32.08 -6.60
CA LYS A 130 -14.42 -32.56 -7.35
C LYS A 130 -15.62 -31.69 -7.06
N GLY A 131 -16.38 -31.39 -8.09
CA GLY A 131 -17.66 -30.70 -7.96
C GLY A 131 -18.72 -31.53 -7.25
N LYS A 132 -19.74 -30.86 -6.73
CA LYS A 132 -20.93 -31.48 -6.11
C LYS A 132 -22.08 -31.47 -7.12
N ASN A 133 -22.38 -32.61 -7.72
CA ASN A 133 -23.47 -32.74 -8.75
C ASN A 133 -23.30 -31.76 -9.93
N GLY A 134 -22.07 -31.57 -10.40
CA GLY A 134 -21.75 -30.64 -11.50
C GLY A 134 -21.65 -29.18 -11.09
N ASN A 135 -21.84 -28.84 -9.82
CA ASN A 135 -21.65 -27.49 -9.26
C ASN A 135 -20.29 -27.37 -8.58
N PRO A 136 -19.83 -26.15 -8.31
CA PRO A 136 -18.61 -25.90 -7.53
C PRO A 136 -18.58 -26.63 -6.19
N PRO A 137 -17.39 -26.93 -5.63
CA PRO A 137 -17.24 -27.59 -4.33
C PRO A 137 -17.82 -26.84 -3.14
N SER A 138 -17.81 -25.49 -3.19
CA SER A 138 -18.37 -24.61 -2.18
C SER A 138 -18.85 -23.28 -2.78
N ASN A 139 -19.61 -22.51 -1.99
CA ASN A 139 -20.30 -21.30 -2.45
C ASN A 139 -19.51 -20.01 -2.20
N TYR A 140 -18.19 -19.99 -2.46
CA TYR A 140 -17.40 -18.80 -2.17
C TYR A 140 -17.43 -17.79 -3.32
N ARG A 141 -17.53 -16.49 -2.93
CA ARG A 141 -17.34 -15.35 -3.83
C ARG A 141 -15.89 -14.86 -3.76
N SER A 142 -15.28 -14.70 -4.95
CA SER A 142 -13.96 -14.10 -5.15
C SER A 142 -13.94 -12.64 -4.69
N TYR A 143 -12.77 -12.13 -4.33
CA TYR A 143 -12.56 -10.71 -4.05
C TYR A 143 -12.86 -9.80 -5.26
N PHE A 144 -12.79 -10.33 -6.48
CA PHE A 144 -13.12 -9.62 -7.72
C PHE A 144 -14.48 -10.00 -8.30
N GLY A 145 -15.35 -10.63 -7.48
CA GLY A 145 -16.68 -11.06 -7.89
C GLY A 145 -16.72 -12.44 -8.54
N GLY A 146 -17.91 -13.03 -8.61
CA GLY A 146 -18.11 -14.38 -9.14
C GLY A 146 -17.66 -15.49 -8.19
N SER A 147 -17.71 -16.74 -8.67
CA SER A 147 -17.29 -17.91 -7.90
C SER A 147 -15.77 -17.97 -7.73
N CYS A 148 -15.30 -18.48 -6.57
CA CYS A 148 -13.89 -18.85 -6.37
C CYS A 148 -13.49 -20.15 -7.05
N TRP A 149 -14.36 -20.80 -7.77
CA TRP A 149 -14.11 -22.09 -8.40
C TRP A 149 -14.36 -22.05 -9.91
N GLU A 150 -13.36 -22.49 -10.67
CA GLU A 150 -13.48 -22.63 -12.11
C GLU A 150 -13.36 -24.10 -12.54
N PRO A 151 -14.16 -24.57 -13.50
CA PRO A 151 -14.12 -25.94 -13.97
C PRO A 151 -12.80 -26.25 -14.68
N VAL A 152 -12.24 -27.43 -14.39
CA VAL A 152 -11.08 -27.96 -15.09
C VAL A 152 -11.56 -28.70 -16.34
N PRO A 153 -11.19 -28.26 -17.56
CA PRO A 153 -11.69 -28.85 -18.80
C PRO A 153 -11.46 -30.36 -18.89
N GLY A 154 -12.49 -31.09 -19.29
CA GLY A 154 -12.44 -32.55 -19.50
C GLY A 154 -12.47 -33.39 -18.21
N THR A 155 -12.72 -32.79 -17.06
CA THR A 155 -12.79 -33.46 -15.75
C THR A 155 -14.05 -33.11 -14.97
N ASP A 156 -14.26 -33.78 -13.81
CA ASP A 156 -15.29 -33.42 -12.83
C ASP A 156 -14.74 -32.48 -11.72
N LYS A 157 -13.55 -31.90 -11.92
CA LYS A 157 -12.85 -31.06 -10.96
C LYS A 157 -13.01 -29.59 -11.25
N PHE A 158 -12.78 -28.80 -10.20
CA PHE A 158 -12.64 -27.34 -10.20
C PHE A 158 -11.33 -26.96 -9.54
N TYR A 159 -10.72 -25.87 -9.98
CA TYR A 159 -9.58 -25.26 -9.28
C TYR A 159 -10.04 -24.02 -8.51
N PHE A 160 -9.34 -23.74 -7.41
CA PHE A 160 -9.66 -22.65 -6.49
C PHE A 160 -8.87 -21.39 -6.77
N HIS A 161 -9.52 -20.24 -6.65
CA HIS A 161 -8.89 -18.92 -6.70
C HIS A 161 -9.65 -17.94 -5.80
N MET A 162 -8.95 -17.12 -5.01
CA MET A 162 -9.59 -16.08 -4.20
C MET A 162 -9.71 -14.74 -4.94
N PHE A 163 -8.83 -14.49 -5.91
CA PHE A 163 -8.79 -13.31 -6.76
C PHE A 163 -9.37 -13.61 -8.14
N ALA A 164 -8.77 -13.12 -9.22
CA ALA A 164 -9.25 -13.45 -10.57
C ALA A 164 -9.10 -14.94 -10.87
N LYS A 165 -9.94 -15.47 -11.78
CA LYS A 165 -9.83 -16.87 -12.22
C LYS A 165 -8.49 -17.20 -12.89
N GLU A 166 -7.80 -16.18 -13.39
CA GLU A 166 -6.44 -16.27 -13.91
C GLU A 166 -5.36 -16.30 -12.82
N GLN A 167 -5.75 -16.24 -11.52
CA GLN A 167 -4.86 -16.27 -10.36
C GLN A 167 -5.14 -17.48 -9.46
N PRO A 168 -4.85 -18.74 -9.92
CA PRO A 168 -5.06 -19.93 -9.11
C PRO A 168 -4.23 -19.91 -7.83
N ASP A 169 -4.87 -20.23 -6.70
CA ASP A 169 -4.26 -20.22 -5.37
C ASP A 169 -3.28 -21.37 -5.18
N LEU A 170 -2.13 -21.07 -4.59
CA LEU A 170 -1.07 -22.00 -4.29
C LEU A 170 -1.34 -22.78 -2.99
N ASN A 171 -1.07 -24.09 -3.01
CA ASN A 171 -1.30 -25.00 -1.90
C ASN A 171 -0.12 -25.02 -0.92
N TRP A 172 -0.13 -24.14 0.06
CA TRP A 172 0.91 -24.04 1.10
C TRP A 172 1.02 -25.26 2.03
N GLU A 173 0.09 -26.21 1.96
CA GLU A 173 0.22 -27.50 2.65
C GLU A 173 1.15 -28.47 1.90
N ASN A 174 1.56 -28.13 0.67
CA ASN A 174 2.47 -28.94 -0.12
C ASN A 174 3.93 -28.55 0.13
N PRO A 175 4.74 -29.40 0.80
CA PRO A 175 6.12 -29.06 1.15
C PRO A 175 7.05 -28.89 -0.06
N LYS A 176 6.75 -29.51 -1.21
CA LYS A 176 7.53 -29.32 -2.43
C LYS A 176 7.34 -27.93 -3.00
N LEU A 177 6.09 -27.46 -3.05
CA LEU A 177 5.78 -26.09 -3.44
C LEU A 177 6.48 -25.08 -2.52
N CYS A 178 6.38 -25.28 -1.18
CA CYS A 178 7.05 -24.39 -0.22
C CYS A 178 8.56 -24.32 -0.48
N GLN A 179 9.22 -25.44 -0.77
CA GLN A 179 10.65 -25.45 -1.08
C GLN A 179 10.98 -24.68 -2.37
N GLU A 180 10.16 -24.78 -3.41
CA GLU A 180 10.36 -24.00 -4.65
C GLU A 180 10.18 -22.50 -4.38
N LEU A 181 9.18 -22.10 -3.58
CA LEU A 181 9.00 -20.70 -3.17
C LEU A 181 10.17 -20.19 -2.35
N TYR A 182 10.66 -20.96 -1.36
CA TYR A 182 11.82 -20.57 -0.54
C TYR A 182 13.10 -20.41 -1.38
N LYS A 183 13.30 -21.30 -2.35
CA LYS A 183 14.42 -21.22 -3.29
C LYS A 183 14.35 -19.94 -4.15
N MET A 184 13.17 -19.60 -4.64
CA MET A 184 12.92 -18.40 -5.43
C MET A 184 13.19 -17.13 -4.58
N ILE A 185 12.66 -17.06 -3.38
CA ILE A 185 12.85 -15.92 -2.47
C ILE A 185 14.34 -15.71 -2.16
N ASN A 186 15.05 -16.78 -1.79
CA ASN A 186 16.47 -16.70 -1.51
C ASN A 186 17.29 -16.28 -2.75
N TRP A 187 16.90 -16.73 -3.93
CA TRP A 187 17.56 -16.33 -5.19
C TRP A 187 17.50 -14.81 -5.42
N TRP A 188 16.35 -14.19 -5.15
CA TRP A 188 16.21 -12.74 -5.24
C TRP A 188 17.02 -12.00 -4.17
N LEU A 189 17.02 -12.51 -2.93
CA LEU A 189 17.84 -11.95 -1.85
C LEU A 189 19.34 -12.06 -2.18
N ASP A 190 19.78 -13.18 -2.74
CA ASP A 190 21.18 -13.39 -3.17
C ASP A 190 21.58 -12.44 -4.32
N LYS A 191 20.63 -12.00 -5.16
CA LYS A 191 20.87 -10.95 -6.16
C LYS A 191 21.13 -9.58 -5.56
N GLY A 192 20.75 -9.35 -4.32
CA GLY A 192 20.97 -8.09 -3.60
C GLY A 192 19.73 -7.30 -3.25
N LEU A 193 18.53 -7.91 -3.33
CA LEU A 193 17.34 -7.32 -2.75
C LEU A 193 17.50 -7.18 -1.23
N ALA A 194 17.00 -6.07 -0.69
CA ALA A 194 16.97 -5.84 0.75
C ALA A 194 15.79 -6.50 1.45
N GLY A 195 14.82 -7.01 0.70
CA GLY A 195 13.63 -7.65 1.25
C GLY A 195 12.42 -7.60 0.34
N PHE A 196 11.23 -7.74 0.95
CA PHE A 196 9.96 -7.84 0.22
C PHE A 196 8.79 -7.16 0.94
N ARG A 197 7.87 -6.61 0.17
CA ARG A 197 6.47 -6.45 0.57
C ARG A 197 5.74 -7.75 0.19
N ILE A 198 4.99 -8.32 1.11
CA ILE A 198 4.42 -9.66 0.93
C ILE A 198 2.90 -9.52 0.80
N ASP A 199 2.44 -9.80 -0.41
CA ASP A 199 1.06 -9.65 -0.86
C ASP A 199 0.12 -10.68 -0.22
N ALA A 200 -1.05 -10.23 0.23
CA ALA A 200 -2.18 -11.06 0.67
C ALA A 200 -1.78 -12.26 1.56
N ILE A 201 -0.77 -12.09 2.40
CA ILE A 201 -0.03 -13.21 3.01
C ILE A 201 -0.85 -14.04 3.98
N ILE A 202 -1.86 -13.47 4.64
CA ILE A 202 -2.71 -14.24 5.56
C ILE A 202 -3.65 -15.22 4.83
N ASN A 203 -3.86 -15.02 3.53
CA ASN A 203 -4.71 -15.88 2.70
C ASN A 203 -4.05 -17.22 2.36
N ILE A 204 -2.76 -17.42 2.64
CA ILE A 204 -2.05 -18.67 2.30
C ILE A 204 -2.58 -19.90 3.03
N LYS A 205 -3.16 -19.73 4.24
CA LYS A 205 -3.79 -20.82 4.99
C LYS A 205 -5.26 -20.98 4.57
N LYS A 206 -5.63 -22.18 4.14
CA LYS A 206 -6.98 -22.50 3.69
C LYS A 206 -7.64 -23.53 4.62
N ASN A 207 -8.95 -23.46 4.78
CA ASN A 207 -9.73 -24.55 5.35
C ASN A 207 -9.91 -25.63 4.27
N LEU A 208 -9.15 -26.71 4.35
CA LEU A 208 -9.09 -27.76 3.33
C LEU A 208 -10.41 -28.52 3.14
N ALA A 209 -11.36 -28.42 4.08
CA ALA A 209 -12.70 -28.98 3.96
C ALA A 209 -13.59 -28.17 3.00
N PHE A 210 -13.23 -26.91 2.74
CA PHE A 210 -13.99 -25.97 1.91
C PHE A 210 -15.51 -26.01 2.22
N PRO A 211 -15.93 -25.79 3.50
CA PRO A 211 -17.34 -25.82 3.88
C PRO A 211 -18.12 -24.69 3.22
N ASP A 212 -19.42 -24.92 2.94
CA ASP A 212 -20.30 -23.83 2.54
C ASP A 212 -20.56 -22.88 3.73
N PHE A 213 -20.75 -21.59 3.45
CA PHE A 213 -21.16 -20.57 4.42
C PHE A 213 -22.52 -19.97 4.03
N GLU A 214 -23.18 -19.34 5.02
CA GLU A 214 -24.39 -18.55 4.75
C GLU A 214 -24.06 -17.43 3.75
N PRO A 215 -24.81 -17.34 2.63
CA PRO A 215 -24.64 -16.28 1.65
C PRO A 215 -24.76 -14.90 2.29
N ASP A 216 -23.91 -13.98 1.87
CA ASP A 216 -23.87 -12.59 2.36
C ASP A 216 -24.16 -11.55 1.25
N GLY A 217 -24.62 -12.02 0.10
CA GLY A 217 -25.02 -11.20 -1.04
C GLY A 217 -26.24 -11.76 -1.76
N THR A 218 -26.68 -11.06 -2.82
CA THR A 218 -27.84 -11.43 -3.65
C THR A 218 -27.53 -12.50 -4.71
N ASP A 219 -26.27 -12.91 -4.83
CA ASP A 219 -25.76 -13.87 -5.80
C ASP A 219 -25.77 -15.34 -5.29
N GLY A 220 -26.16 -15.55 -4.03
CA GLY A 220 -26.16 -16.87 -3.38
C GLY A 220 -24.76 -17.34 -2.94
N LEU A 221 -23.77 -16.48 -3.01
CA LEU A 221 -22.39 -16.75 -2.59
C LEU A 221 -22.08 -16.11 -1.24
N ALA A 222 -21.04 -16.63 -0.59
CA ALA A 222 -20.48 -16.10 0.65
C ALA A 222 -19.06 -15.57 0.38
N SER A 223 -18.68 -14.48 1.02
CA SER A 223 -17.31 -13.95 0.90
C SER A 223 -16.26 -15.04 1.22
N CYS A 224 -15.27 -15.18 0.35
CA CYS A 224 -14.15 -16.12 0.57
C CYS A 224 -13.33 -15.80 1.82
N TRP A 225 -13.42 -14.59 2.33
CA TRP A 225 -12.82 -14.19 3.60
C TRP A 225 -13.30 -15.08 4.78
N LYS A 226 -14.58 -15.50 4.78
CA LYS A 226 -15.12 -16.38 5.83
C LYS A 226 -14.36 -17.71 5.93
N MET A 227 -13.82 -18.21 4.83
CA MET A 227 -12.97 -19.41 4.84
C MET A 227 -11.64 -19.13 5.54
N VAL A 228 -11.02 -17.97 5.30
CA VAL A 228 -9.77 -17.56 5.98
C VAL A 228 -10.01 -17.38 7.48
N GLU A 229 -11.11 -16.73 7.87
CA GLU A 229 -11.47 -16.55 9.30
C GLU A 229 -11.76 -17.88 10.01
N SER A 230 -12.19 -18.90 9.27
CA SER A 230 -12.58 -20.21 9.83
C SER A 230 -11.42 -21.15 10.11
N VAL A 231 -10.18 -20.74 9.83
CA VAL A 231 -9.00 -21.61 9.98
C VAL A 231 -7.91 -20.93 10.79
N ASP A 232 -7.28 -21.69 11.68
CA ASP A 232 -6.11 -21.28 12.44
C ASP A 232 -4.83 -21.87 11.82
N GLY A 233 -3.66 -21.40 12.31
CA GLY A 233 -2.37 -22.01 11.97
C GLY A 233 -1.60 -21.30 10.85
N VAL A 234 -2.02 -20.12 10.39
CA VAL A 234 -1.23 -19.33 9.44
C VAL A 234 0.15 -18.98 9.99
N GLY A 235 0.26 -18.74 11.31
CA GLY A 235 1.51 -18.42 11.97
C GLY A 235 2.58 -19.51 11.83
N GLU A 236 2.22 -20.79 11.76
CA GLU A 236 3.17 -21.89 11.54
C GLU A 236 3.81 -21.80 10.15
N LEU A 237 3.01 -21.50 9.13
CA LEU A 237 3.49 -21.31 7.75
C LEU A 237 4.38 -20.07 7.64
N LEU A 238 4.01 -18.98 8.32
CA LEU A 238 4.79 -17.73 8.34
C LEU A 238 6.12 -17.90 9.06
N GLU A 239 6.15 -18.66 10.16
CA GLU A 239 7.38 -18.93 10.88
C GLU A 239 8.33 -19.83 10.05
N ASP A 240 7.79 -20.81 9.32
CA ASP A 240 8.58 -21.66 8.44
C ASP A 240 9.14 -20.85 7.24
N LEU A 241 8.32 -19.99 6.65
CA LEU A 241 8.74 -19.06 5.61
C LEU A 241 9.88 -18.16 6.12
N LYS A 242 9.71 -17.50 7.27
CA LYS A 242 10.70 -16.62 7.88
C LYS A 242 12.04 -17.32 8.11
N LYS A 243 12.02 -18.52 8.73
CA LYS A 243 13.23 -19.31 9.02
C LYS A 243 13.98 -19.76 7.78
N ASN A 244 13.26 -20.12 6.73
CA ASN A 244 13.85 -20.62 5.49
C ASN A 244 14.33 -19.53 4.56
N THR A 245 13.90 -18.27 4.74
CA THR A 245 14.19 -17.16 3.84
C THR A 245 14.72 -15.92 4.57
N PHE A 246 13.86 -15.03 5.00
CA PHE A 246 14.14 -13.66 5.42
C PHE A 246 15.13 -13.56 6.59
N GLN A 247 15.04 -14.47 7.54
CA GLN A 247 15.89 -14.47 8.74
C GLN A 247 17.37 -14.66 8.42
N LYS A 248 17.67 -15.41 7.35
CA LYS A 248 19.05 -15.75 6.96
C LYS A 248 19.87 -14.54 6.52
N GLN A 249 19.22 -13.52 5.97
CA GLN A 249 19.87 -12.36 5.39
C GLN A 249 19.48 -11.03 6.07
N ASP A 250 18.80 -11.08 7.22
CA ASP A 250 18.24 -9.90 7.92
C ASP A 250 17.44 -9.00 6.97
N ALA A 251 16.62 -9.64 6.11
CA ALA A 251 15.83 -8.96 5.09
C ALA A 251 14.71 -8.13 5.71
N PHE A 252 14.44 -6.97 5.14
CA PHE A 252 13.30 -6.14 5.53
C PHE A 252 12.02 -6.67 4.89
N THR A 253 11.01 -6.94 5.69
CA THR A 253 9.73 -7.47 5.23
C THR A 253 8.55 -6.63 5.68
N VAL A 254 7.62 -6.39 4.75
CA VAL A 254 6.37 -5.69 5.03
C VAL A 254 5.21 -6.62 4.67
N GLY A 255 4.52 -7.13 5.67
CA GLY A 255 3.35 -8.00 5.45
C GLY A 255 2.09 -7.19 5.11
N GLU A 256 1.33 -7.64 4.13
CA GLU A 256 -0.03 -7.17 3.91
C GLU A 256 -1.00 -8.03 4.71
N VAL A 257 -1.42 -7.50 5.86
CA VAL A 257 -2.29 -8.20 6.82
C VAL A 257 -3.57 -7.38 6.99
N PHE A 258 -4.68 -7.94 6.53
CA PHE A 258 -6.02 -7.34 6.70
C PHE A 258 -6.77 -7.99 7.85
N ASN A 259 -7.77 -7.28 8.38
CA ASN A 259 -8.74 -7.78 9.37
C ASN A 259 -8.08 -8.50 10.57
N MET A 260 -6.96 -7.96 11.02
CA MET A 260 -6.25 -8.48 12.19
C MET A 260 -7.16 -8.42 13.44
N LYS A 261 -7.21 -9.49 14.20
CA LYS A 261 -7.98 -9.56 15.45
C LYS A 261 -7.25 -8.79 16.55
N GLU A 262 -8.03 -8.33 17.54
CA GLU A 262 -7.46 -7.68 18.73
C GLU A 262 -6.42 -8.59 19.41
N GLY A 263 -5.23 -8.05 19.66
CA GLY A 263 -4.12 -8.77 20.31
C GLY A 263 -3.27 -9.64 19.38
N GLU A 264 -3.55 -9.71 18.08
CA GLU A 264 -2.73 -10.47 17.11
C GLU A 264 -1.47 -9.73 16.63
N LEU A 265 -1.42 -8.40 16.74
CA LEU A 265 -0.31 -7.59 16.24
C LEU A 265 1.08 -8.11 16.67
N PRO A 266 1.32 -8.56 17.93
CA PRO A 266 2.62 -9.08 18.33
C PRO A 266 3.05 -10.37 17.62
N GLN A 267 2.14 -11.10 16.97
CA GLN A 267 2.48 -12.28 16.16
C GLN A 267 3.12 -11.85 14.84
N PHE A 268 2.73 -10.71 14.32
CA PHE A 268 3.21 -10.24 13.02
C PHE A 268 4.46 -9.39 13.11
N ILE A 269 4.58 -8.53 14.12
CA ILE A 269 5.69 -7.57 14.27
C ILE A 269 6.37 -7.67 15.63
N GLY A 270 7.55 -7.04 15.76
CA GLY A 270 8.35 -7.06 16.99
C GLY A 270 9.52 -8.03 16.89
N GLU A 271 10.17 -8.32 18.03
CA GLU A 271 11.40 -9.13 18.04
C GLU A 271 11.17 -10.56 17.57
N GLU A 272 10.02 -11.12 17.91
CA GLU A 272 9.63 -12.50 17.55
C GLU A 272 8.61 -12.53 16.38
N GLY A 273 8.16 -11.37 15.90
CA GLY A 273 7.17 -11.27 14.83
C GLY A 273 7.61 -11.93 13.53
N HIS A 274 6.64 -12.35 12.73
CA HIS A 274 6.91 -13.04 11.45
C HIS A 274 7.50 -12.09 10.39
N PHE A 275 7.20 -10.79 10.49
CA PHE A 275 7.65 -9.74 9.58
C PHE A 275 8.42 -8.64 10.32
N SER A 276 9.18 -7.85 9.59
CA SER A 276 9.80 -6.63 10.12
C SER A 276 8.74 -5.62 10.51
N THR A 277 7.72 -5.47 9.66
CA THR A 277 6.57 -4.60 9.85
C THR A 277 5.37 -5.10 9.04
N ILE A 278 4.19 -4.55 9.29
CA ILE A 278 3.00 -4.69 8.46
C ILE A 278 2.45 -3.30 8.14
N PHE A 279 1.63 -3.19 7.10
CA PHE A 279 0.94 -1.92 6.84
C PHE A 279 -0.16 -1.64 7.85
N ASP A 280 -0.23 -0.39 8.30
CA ASP A 280 -1.38 0.10 9.06
C ASP A 280 -2.53 0.45 8.12
N PHE A 281 -3.47 -0.47 7.95
CA PHE A 281 -4.69 -0.27 7.17
C PHE A 281 -5.90 0.15 8.01
N SER A 282 -5.73 0.40 9.29
CA SER A 282 -6.83 0.68 10.21
C SER A 282 -7.70 1.86 9.76
N ALA A 283 -7.08 2.94 9.25
CA ALA A 283 -7.81 4.10 8.73
C ALA A 283 -8.45 3.85 7.35
N HIS A 284 -7.97 2.87 6.59
CA HIS A 284 -8.48 2.58 5.25
C HIS A 284 -9.85 1.93 5.30
N SER A 285 -10.11 1.05 6.26
CA SER A 285 -11.42 0.41 6.46
C SER A 285 -12.56 1.37 6.85
N LEU A 286 -12.25 2.61 7.24
CA LEU A 286 -13.26 3.62 7.59
C LEU A 286 -14.14 4.05 6.41
N SER A 287 -13.77 3.74 5.19
CA SER A 287 -14.56 4.01 3.98
C SER A 287 -14.99 2.72 3.26
N ASP A 288 -14.99 1.58 3.94
CA ASP A 288 -15.52 0.35 3.38
C ASP A 288 -17.05 0.34 3.48
N GLY A 289 -17.72 0.02 2.37
CA GLY A 289 -19.16 -0.17 2.34
C GLY A 289 -19.55 -1.60 2.73
N GLU A 290 -20.73 -1.77 3.27
CA GLU A 290 -21.23 -3.09 3.67
C GLU A 290 -21.56 -3.98 2.47
N HIS A 291 -22.04 -3.38 1.37
CA HIS A 291 -22.49 -4.10 0.17
C HIS A 291 -21.67 -3.77 -1.08
N GLY A 292 -20.75 -2.84 -0.99
CA GLY A 292 -19.90 -2.39 -2.09
C GLY A 292 -19.50 -0.92 -1.96
N TRP A 293 -18.83 -0.41 -2.98
CA TRP A 293 -18.39 0.99 -2.95
C TRP A 293 -19.55 2.01 -2.94
N TYR A 294 -20.71 1.60 -3.43
CA TYR A 294 -21.88 2.50 -3.56
C TYR A 294 -22.49 2.92 -2.22
N ASP A 295 -22.28 2.16 -1.17
CA ASP A 295 -22.73 2.48 0.19
C ASP A 295 -21.57 2.83 1.13
N ALA A 296 -20.36 3.01 0.58
CA ALA A 296 -19.17 3.40 1.35
C ALA A 296 -19.36 4.76 2.03
N PRO A 297 -19.16 4.86 3.35
CA PRO A 297 -19.25 6.13 4.05
C PRO A 297 -18.12 7.08 3.69
N SER A 298 -18.34 8.37 3.81
CA SER A 298 -17.25 9.34 3.84
C SER A 298 -16.47 9.21 5.14
N VAL A 299 -15.14 9.35 5.06
CA VAL A 299 -14.29 9.27 6.25
C VAL A 299 -14.62 10.42 7.19
N ASP A 300 -15.07 10.09 8.38
CA ASP A 300 -15.29 11.03 9.48
C ASP A 300 -13.95 11.35 10.15
N PHE A 301 -13.64 12.64 10.32
CA PHE A 301 -12.36 13.07 10.89
C PHE A 301 -12.15 12.57 12.32
N LYS A 302 -13.18 12.58 13.16
CA LYS A 302 -13.06 12.12 14.55
C LYS A 302 -12.73 10.64 14.61
N LYS A 303 -13.44 9.83 13.82
CA LYS A 303 -13.17 8.39 13.71
C LYS A 303 -11.77 8.13 13.15
N TRP A 304 -11.36 8.87 12.11
CA TRP A 304 -10.02 8.76 11.55
C TRP A 304 -8.95 9.05 12.59
N ARG A 305 -9.09 10.15 13.34
CA ARG A 305 -8.18 10.53 14.44
C ARG A 305 -8.09 9.45 15.51
N GLU A 306 -9.24 9.00 16.01
CA GLU A 306 -9.32 7.95 17.03
C GLU A 306 -8.66 6.64 16.55
N THR A 307 -8.88 6.27 15.30
CA THR A 307 -8.28 5.07 14.70
C THR A 307 -6.76 5.16 14.63
N ILE A 308 -6.20 6.28 14.16
CA ILE A 308 -4.74 6.49 14.13
C ILE A 308 -4.15 6.49 15.54
N ILE A 309 -4.79 7.14 16.49
CA ILE A 309 -4.34 7.16 17.89
C ILE A 309 -4.32 5.75 18.48
N ASN A 310 -5.38 4.98 18.30
CA ASN A 310 -5.48 3.61 18.81
C ASN A 310 -4.42 2.69 18.18
N SER A 311 -4.23 2.76 16.87
CA SER A 311 -3.16 2.03 16.17
C SER A 311 -1.79 2.36 16.76
N GLN A 312 -1.46 3.65 16.91
CA GLN A 312 -0.17 4.07 17.45
C GLN A 312 0.03 3.67 18.92
N MET A 313 -1.03 3.70 19.73
CA MET A 313 -1.00 3.23 21.13
C MET A 313 -0.77 1.72 21.21
N GLU A 314 -1.25 0.95 20.25
CA GLU A 314 -1.04 -0.50 20.20
C GLU A 314 0.35 -0.85 19.67
N VAL A 315 0.75 -0.29 18.53
CA VAL A 315 2.01 -0.63 17.86
C VAL A 315 3.24 -0.33 18.73
N GLN A 316 3.21 0.74 19.53
CA GLN A 316 4.35 1.09 20.37
C GLN A 316 4.67 0.05 21.45
N LYS A 317 3.73 -0.83 21.79
CA LYS A 317 3.94 -1.94 22.73
C LYS A 317 4.75 -3.08 22.11
N SER A 318 4.67 -3.25 20.79
CA SER A 318 5.19 -4.41 20.08
C SER A 318 6.35 -4.09 19.13
N GLY A 319 6.25 -2.99 18.33
CA GLY A 319 7.24 -2.75 17.29
C GLY A 319 7.02 -1.49 16.49
N PHE A 320 7.02 -1.64 15.17
CA PHE A 320 6.83 -0.61 14.19
C PHE A 320 5.84 -1.10 13.12
N GLU A 321 4.92 -0.26 12.69
CA GLU A 321 4.10 -0.45 11.50
C GLU A 321 4.60 0.40 10.34
N ALA A 322 4.25 0.01 9.14
CA ALA A 322 4.45 0.80 7.94
C ALA A 322 3.28 1.79 7.81
N ASN A 323 3.56 3.07 8.08
CA ASN A 323 2.55 4.13 8.01
C ASN A 323 2.33 4.52 6.55
N ILE A 324 1.09 4.43 6.07
CA ILE A 324 0.70 4.82 4.72
C ILE A 324 -0.49 5.78 4.72
N ILE A 325 -0.56 6.64 3.71
CA ILE A 325 -1.74 7.45 3.39
C ILE A 325 -2.43 6.90 2.15
N GLU A 326 -1.66 6.42 1.21
CA GLU A 326 -2.11 5.88 -0.07
C GLU A 326 -1.13 4.85 -0.61
N ASN A 327 -1.60 3.97 -1.47
CA ASN A 327 -0.82 3.02 -2.25
C ASN A 327 -1.48 2.81 -3.63
N HIS A 328 -1.04 1.83 -4.37
CA HIS A 328 -1.55 1.49 -5.70
C HIS A 328 -2.92 0.79 -5.70
N ASP A 329 -3.43 0.38 -4.54
CA ASP A 329 -4.72 -0.30 -4.36
C ASP A 329 -5.82 0.58 -3.77
N GLU A 330 -5.50 1.88 -3.60
CA GLU A 330 -6.37 2.85 -2.95
C GLU A 330 -6.55 4.10 -3.84
N PRO A 331 -7.63 4.88 -3.67
CA PRO A 331 -7.68 6.21 -4.24
C PRO A 331 -6.61 7.11 -3.62
N ARG A 332 -6.33 8.26 -4.23
CA ARG A 332 -5.37 9.22 -3.68
C ARG A 332 -5.76 9.67 -2.27
N GLY A 333 -4.82 9.62 -1.33
CA GLY A 333 -5.07 9.87 0.09
C GLY A 333 -5.64 11.27 0.38
N VAL A 334 -5.16 12.29 -0.33
CA VAL A 334 -5.71 13.66 -0.25
C VAL A 334 -7.20 13.68 -0.63
N SER A 335 -7.58 12.93 -1.66
CA SER A 335 -8.97 12.84 -2.12
C SER A 335 -9.85 11.98 -1.20
N ARG A 336 -9.27 11.00 -0.50
CA ARG A 336 -9.97 10.10 0.41
C ARG A 336 -10.16 10.69 1.80
N PHE A 337 -9.09 11.17 2.42
CA PHE A 337 -9.08 11.56 3.83
C PHE A 337 -9.38 13.04 4.07
N LEU A 338 -9.26 13.89 3.05
CA LEU A 338 -9.54 15.31 3.20
C LEU A 338 -10.86 15.71 2.55
N PRO A 339 -11.69 16.50 3.23
CA PRO A 339 -12.86 17.11 2.62
C PRO A 339 -12.42 18.05 1.50
N GLU A 340 -13.29 18.34 0.54
CA GLU A 340 -12.98 19.09 -0.68
C GLU A 340 -12.25 20.40 -0.40
N TYR A 341 -12.71 21.18 0.59
CA TYR A 341 -12.08 22.46 0.94
C TYR A 341 -10.63 22.32 1.43
N ALA A 342 -10.25 21.15 1.91
CA ALA A 342 -8.91 20.87 2.44
C ALA A 342 -7.96 20.22 1.41
N ARG A 343 -8.44 19.90 0.21
CA ARG A 343 -7.63 19.33 -0.90
C ARG A 343 -6.76 20.39 -1.55
N THR A 344 -5.96 21.04 -0.74
CA THR A 344 -5.07 22.16 -1.07
C THR A 344 -3.63 21.82 -0.74
N PRO A 345 -2.63 22.59 -1.20
CA PRO A 345 -1.24 22.39 -0.76
C PRO A 345 -1.08 22.40 0.77
N ALA A 346 -1.82 23.26 1.48
CA ALA A 346 -1.78 23.31 2.95
C ALA A 346 -2.30 22.01 3.59
N GLY A 347 -3.45 21.50 3.14
CA GLY A 347 -4.01 20.24 3.62
C GLY A 347 -3.12 19.04 3.28
N THR A 348 -2.52 19.01 2.10
CA THR A 348 -1.57 17.95 1.69
C THR A 348 -0.34 17.93 2.59
N LYS A 349 0.26 19.09 2.84
CA LYS A 349 1.39 19.23 3.79
C LYS A 349 1.01 18.77 5.20
N MET A 350 -0.20 19.15 5.64
CA MET A 350 -0.73 18.77 6.95
C MET A 350 -0.89 17.25 7.08
N LEU A 351 -1.59 16.61 6.15
CA LEU A 351 -1.81 15.16 6.15
C LEU A 351 -0.47 14.40 6.11
N GLY A 352 0.46 14.83 5.24
CA GLY A 352 1.80 14.25 5.16
C GLY A 352 2.61 14.38 6.45
N THR A 353 2.53 15.54 7.13
CA THR A 353 3.24 15.76 8.39
C THR A 353 2.75 14.80 9.47
N ILE A 354 1.42 14.68 9.62
CA ILE A 354 0.83 13.76 10.59
C ILE A 354 1.33 12.33 10.34
N SER A 355 1.26 11.83 9.12
CA SER A 355 1.64 10.44 8.81
C SER A 355 3.15 10.19 8.92
N VAL A 356 3.99 11.05 8.35
CA VAL A 356 5.45 10.85 8.30
C VAL A 356 6.08 10.90 9.68
N LEU A 357 5.52 11.64 10.65
CA LEU A 357 6.08 11.78 12.00
C LEU A 357 5.50 10.80 13.03
N LEU A 358 4.54 9.95 12.66
CA LEU A 358 4.10 8.82 13.49
C LEU A 358 5.25 7.86 13.81
N ARG A 359 5.06 7.04 14.86
CA ARG A 359 5.94 5.91 15.14
C ARG A 359 5.74 4.84 14.08
N GLY A 360 6.81 4.39 13.45
CA GLY A 360 6.75 3.40 12.37
C GLY A 360 7.67 3.78 11.22
N ILE A 361 7.55 3.05 10.13
CA ILE A 361 8.29 3.29 8.88
C ILE A 361 7.34 4.04 7.92
N PRO A 362 7.56 5.31 7.63
CA PRO A 362 6.71 6.01 6.68
C PRO A 362 6.96 5.50 5.27
N PHE A 363 5.86 5.15 4.58
CA PHE A 363 5.83 4.83 3.16
C PHE A 363 5.16 5.97 2.41
N ILE A 364 5.88 6.56 1.47
CA ILE A 364 5.38 7.60 0.57
C ILE A 364 5.09 6.93 -0.76
N TYR A 365 3.88 7.11 -1.27
CA TYR A 365 3.52 6.59 -2.59
C TYR A 365 3.86 7.61 -3.67
N GLN A 366 4.28 7.15 -4.87
CA GLN A 366 4.60 8.04 -6.00
C GLN A 366 3.49 9.05 -6.27
N GLY A 367 3.86 10.34 -6.28
CA GLY A 367 2.94 11.46 -6.48
C GLY A 367 2.32 12.02 -5.19
N GLN A 368 2.39 11.32 -4.07
CA GLN A 368 1.96 11.84 -2.77
C GLN A 368 2.76 13.09 -2.39
N GLU A 369 4.06 13.10 -2.63
CA GLU A 369 5.00 14.16 -2.31
C GLU A 369 4.80 15.45 -3.12
N ILE A 370 4.00 15.39 -4.20
CA ILE A 370 3.59 16.57 -4.98
C ILE A 370 2.10 16.87 -4.85
N GLY A 371 1.36 16.07 -4.08
CA GLY A 371 -0.07 16.26 -3.83
C GLY A 371 -0.96 15.84 -4.99
N MET A 372 -0.65 14.77 -5.70
CA MET A 372 -1.54 14.20 -6.72
C MET A 372 -2.88 13.84 -6.10
N GLN A 373 -3.95 14.05 -6.86
CA GLN A 373 -5.34 13.82 -6.47
C GLN A 373 -6.02 12.81 -7.41
N ASN A 374 -7.22 12.36 -7.06
CA ASN A 374 -8.05 11.56 -7.95
C ASN A 374 -8.24 12.27 -9.31
N ALA A 375 -8.28 11.47 -10.36
CA ALA A 375 -8.53 11.96 -11.70
C ALA A 375 -10.03 12.19 -11.95
N VAL A 376 -10.35 12.92 -13.01
CA VAL A 376 -11.73 13.06 -13.52
C VAL A 376 -11.98 11.95 -14.54
N TRP A 377 -13.04 11.18 -14.33
CA TRP A 377 -13.44 10.05 -15.18
C TRP A 377 -14.78 10.35 -15.83
N ASN A 378 -14.89 10.10 -17.13
CA ASN A 378 -16.10 10.45 -17.91
C ASN A 378 -16.89 9.20 -18.35
N SER A 379 -16.27 8.03 -18.32
CA SER A 379 -16.88 6.75 -18.70
C SER A 379 -16.25 5.62 -17.91
N ILE A 380 -17.00 4.56 -17.67
CA ILE A 380 -16.47 3.30 -17.09
C ILE A 380 -15.42 2.66 -18.01
N ASP A 381 -15.46 2.91 -19.30
CA ASP A 381 -14.50 2.39 -20.27
C ASP A 381 -13.10 3.03 -20.18
N GLU A 382 -12.97 4.15 -19.45
CA GLU A 382 -11.68 4.79 -19.18
C GLU A 382 -10.87 4.09 -18.08
N PHE A 383 -11.54 3.21 -17.29
CA PHE A 383 -10.87 2.44 -16.24
C PHE A 383 -10.31 1.12 -16.78
N ASP A 384 -9.12 0.77 -16.29
CA ASP A 384 -8.49 -0.52 -16.57
C ASP A 384 -8.77 -1.54 -15.46
N ASP A 385 -8.87 -1.06 -14.22
CA ASP A 385 -9.03 -1.88 -13.01
C ASP A 385 -10.26 -2.79 -13.03
N ILE A 386 -10.03 -4.11 -12.88
CA ILE A 386 -11.08 -5.14 -12.86
C ILE A 386 -12.03 -4.98 -11.69
N SER A 387 -11.53 -4.56 -10.51
CA SER A 387 -12.35 -4.31 -9.32
C SER A 387 -13.32 -3.15 -9.55
N THR A 388 -12.87 -2.08 -10.21
CA THR A 388 -13.71 -0.93 -10.53
C THR A 388 -14.87 -1.33 -11.45
N LYS A 389 -14.62 -2.16 -12.46
CA LYS A 389 -15.66 -2.65 -13.38
C LYS A 389 -16.68 -3.53 -12.66
N ASP A 390 -16.23 -4.38 -11.74
CA ASP A 390 -17.14 -5.21 -10.92
C ASP A 390 -17.99 -4.32 -10.00
N GLN A 391 -17.39 -3.38 -9.30
CA GLN A 391 -18.09 -2.45 -8.40
C GLN A 391 -19.09 -1.55 -9.14
N TYR A 392 -18.79 -1.15 -10.38
CA TYR A 392 -19.76 -0.47 -11.23
C TYR A 392 -21.00 -1.33 -11.48
N HIS A 393 -20.82 -2.61 -11.81
CA HIS A 393 -21.94 -3.53 -12.02
C HIS A 393 -22.73 -3.79 -10.73
N ILE A 394 -22.08 -3.88 -9.58
CA ILE A 394 -22.71 -4.00 -8.26
C ILE A 394 -23.59 -2.78 -8.00
N ALA A 395 -23.06 -1.57 -8.17
CA ALA A 395 -23.81 -0.32 -8.00
C ALA A 395 -25.03 -0.24 -8.94
N ARG A 396 -24.86 -0.64 -10.20
CA ARG A 396 -25.95 -0.71 -11.18
C ARG A 396 -27.05 -1.70 -10.78
N LYS A 397 -26.67 -2.88 -10.27
CA LYS A 397 -27.62 -3.87 -9.74
C LYS A 397 -28.35 -3.39 -8.48
N ALA A 398 -27.68 -2.57 -7.66
CA ALA A 398 -28.30 -1.93 -6.50
C ALA A 398 -29.29 -0.80 -6.86
N GLY A 399 -29.39 -0.44 -8.15
CA GLY A 399 -30.38 0.51 -8.67
C GLY A 399 -29.86 1.93 -8.95
N LEU A 400 -28.55 2.17 -8.80
CA LEU A 400 -27.94 3.47 -9.13
C LEU A 400 -28.03 3.71 -10.66
N SER A 401 -28.16 4.97 -11.07
CA SER A 401 -28.01 5.38 -12.47
C SER A 401 -26.58 5.17 -12.99
N ASN A 402 -26.36 5.28 -14.30
CA ASN A 402 -25.02 5.19 -14.88
C ASN A 402 -24.11 6.29 -14.32
N GLU A 403 -24.62 7.50 -14.17
CA GLU A 403 -23.91 8.65 -13.64
C GLU A 403 -23.52 8.43 -12.16
N GLU A 404 -24.46 7.99 -11.32
CA GLU A 404 -24.21 7.72 -9.91
C GLU A 404 -23.20 6.57 -9.72
N ALA A 405 -23.31 5.50 -10.50
CA ALA A 405 -22.35 4.39 -10.44
C ALA A 405 -20.95 4.81 -10.91
N LEU A 406 -20.87 5.67 -11.94
CA LEU A 406 -19.60 6.23 -12.40
C LEU A 406 -18.97 7.16 -11.34
N GLU A 407 -19.77 7.97 -10.65
CA GLU A 407 -19.29 8.87 -9.58
C GLU A 407 -18.69 8.04 -8.42
N VAL A 408 -19.35 6.94 -8.02
CA VAL A 408 -18.82 6.01 -7.02
C VAL A 408 -17.46 5.44 -7.47
N CYS A 409 -17.37 4.94 -8.70
CA CYS A 409 -16.13 4.42 -9.24
C CYS A 409 -15.03 5.49 -9.33
N ALA A 410 -15.36 6.70 -9.78
CA ALA A 410 -14.42 7.81 -9.85
C ALA A 410 -13.82 8.19 -8.48
N LYS A 411 -14.62 8.03 -7.42
CA LYS A 411 -14.17 8.28 -6.04
C LYS A 411 -13.28 7.18 -5.49
N MET A 412 -13.61 5.90 -5.74
CA MET A 412 -13.07 4.76 -5.03
C MET A 412 -12.05 3.94 -5.82
N SER A 413 -11.99 4.10 -7.15
CA SER A 413 -11.13 3.29 -8.01
C SER A 413 -9.64 3.39 -7.67
N ARG A 414 -8.97 2.23 -7.71
CA ARG A 414 -7.52 2.08 -7.63
C ARG A 414 -6.80 2.82 -8.78
N ASP A 415 -7.43 2.96 -9.93
CA ASP A 415 -6.85 3.66 -11.09
C ASP A 415 -6.54 5.14 -10.83
N ASN A 416 -7.16 5.74 -9.82
CA ASN A 416 -6.79 7.08 -9.36
C ASN A 416 -5.32 7.17 -8.92
N ALA A 417 -4.84 6.17 -8.20
CA ALA A 417 -3.44 6.07 -7.79
C ALA A 417 -2.53 5.56 -8.93
N ARG A 418 -3.09 4.89 -9.94
CA ARG A 418 -2.35 4.30 -11.06
C ARG A 418 -2.20 5.25 -12.26
N THR A 419 -2.80 6.44 -12.21
CA THR A 419 -2.55 7.48 -13.23
C THR A 419 -1.05 7.81 -13.29
N PRO A 420 -0.50 8.11 -14.50
CA PRO A 420 0.90 8.43 -14.67
C PRO A 420 1.43 9.54 -13.76
N MET A 421 2.66 9.36 -13.26
CA MET A 421 3.36 10.35 -12.44
C MET A 421 3.53 11.67 -13.19
N GLN A 422 3.29 12.78 -12.50
CA GLN A 422 3.28 14.11 -13.08
C GLN A 422 4.65 14.78 -12.92
N TRP A 423 5.56 14.52 -13.86
CA TRP A 423 6.92 15.06 -13.84
C TRP A 423 7.02 16.52 -14.28
N SER A 424 6.16 16.92 -15.21
CA SER A 424 6.19 18.30 -15.76
C SER A 424 4.86 18.72 -16.38
N SER A 425 4.75 19.99 -16.75
CA SER A 425 3.61 20.54 -17.52
C SER A 425 3.65 20.21 -19.03
N LYS A 426 4.62 19.42 -19.50
CA LYS A 426 4.70 18.94 -20.89
C LYS A 426 3.59 17.92 -21.17
N GLU A 427 3.41 17.63 -22.47
CA GLU A 427 2.49 16.58 -22.92
C GLU A 427 2.69 15.30 -22.11
N ASN A 428 1.60 14.59 -21.86
CA ASN A 428 1.57 13.38 -21.02
C ASN A 428 2.24 13.56 -19.63
N ALA A 429 2.17 14.77 -19.07
CA ALA A 429 2.81 15.11 -17.80
C ALA A 429 4.35 14.90 -17.78
N GLY A 430 4.99 14.70 -18.94
CA GLY A 430 6.38 14.32 -19.07
C GLY A 430 6.67 12.90 -18.61
N PHE A 431 5.65 12.08 -18.47
CA PHE A 431 5.75 10.64 -18.13
C PHE A 431 6.25 9.83 -19.33
N THR A 432 5.67 10.06 -20.52
CA THR A 432 5.98 9.38 -21.78
C THR A 432 5.98 10.32 -22.96
N THR A 433 6.66 9.95 -24.03
CA THR A 433 6.56 10.57 -25.37
C THR A 433 5.54 9.86 -26.27
N GLY A 434 5.06 8.69 -25.86
CA GLY A 434 4.03 7.91 -26.54
C GLY A 434 2.63 8.12 -25.98
N MET A 435 1.72 7.16 -26.24
CA MET A 435 0.38 7.15 -25.66
C MET A 435 0.43 6.45 -24.28
N PRO A 436 0.08 7.13 -23.18
CA PRO A 436 0.07 6.50 -21.86
C PRO A 436 -0.92 5.33 -21.81
N TRP A 437 -0.54 4.23 -21.16
CA TRP A 437 -1.39 3.05 -20.95
C TRP A 437 -2.68 3.36 -20.18
N LEU A 438 -2.64 4.35 -19.30
CA LEU A 438 -3.76 4.91 -18.57
C LEU A 438 -3.74 6.44 -18.72
N LYS A 439 -4.90 7.07 -18.70
CA LYS A 439 -5.00 8.53 -18.88
C LYS A 439 -4.20 9.29 -17.82
N VAL A 440 -3.59 10.39 -18.25
CA VAL A 440 -2.94 11.36 -17.37
C VAL A 440 -4.01 12.21 -16.68
N ASN A 441 -3.86 12.48 -15.39
CA ASN A 441 -4.74 13.40 -14.68
C ASN A 441 -4.61 14.82 -15.26
N SER A 442 -5.73 15.46 -15.61
CA SER A 442 -5.76 16.74 -16.30
C SER A 442 -5.10 17.89 -15.54
N ASN A 443 -4.94 17.77 -14.22
CA ASN A 443 -4.32 18.79 -13.37
C ASN A 443 -2.78 18.81 -13.41
N TYR A 444 -2.15 18.01 -14.28
CA TYR A 444 -0.68 17.92 -14.36
C TYR A 444 0.02 19.24 -14.72
N LYS A 445 -0.73 20.19 -15.30
CA LYS A 445 -0.19 21.52 -15.62
C LYS A 445 0.08 22.36 -14.37
N GLU A 446 -0.73 22.16 -13.33
CA GLU A 446 -0.65 22.84 -12.04
C GLU A 446 0.15 22.03 -11.02
N ILE A 447 -0.10 20.72 -10.95
CA ILE A 447 0.54 19.80 -10.02
C ILE A 447 1.58 18.95 -10.77
N ASN A 448 2.84 19.30 -10.65
CA ASN A 448 3.94 18.51 -11.23
C ASN A 448 5.28 18.80 -10.54
N VAL A 449 6.19 17.83 -10.62
CA VAL A 449 7.51 17.91 -9.99
C VAL A 449 8.28 19.16 -10.42
N LYS A 450 8.40 19.38 -11.73
CA LYS A 450 9.25 20.45 -12.29
C LYS A 450 8.82 21.87 -11.88
N SER A 451 7.52 22.12 -11.72
CA SER A 451 7.02 23.40 -11.23
C SER A 451 7.29 23.54 -9.73
N GLN A 452 7.11 22.47 -8.98
CA GLN A 452 7.26 22.48 -7.53
C GLN A 452 8.72 22.52 -7.05
N GLU A 453 9.67 21.99 -7.81
CA GLU A 453 11.10 22.12 -7.52
C GLU A 453 11.55 23.57 -7.39
N LYS A 454 10.95 24.48 -8.16
CA LYS A 454 11.29 25.90 -8.22
C LYS A 454 10.61 26.75 -7.14
N ASP A 455 9.56 26.21 -6.53
CA ASP A 455 8.78 26.89 -5.50
C ASP A 455 9.20 26.41 -4.11
N ALA A 456 9.88 27.25 -3.34
CA ALA A 456 10.37 26.93 -2.01
C ALA A 456 9.27 26.56 -1.01
N ASP A 457 8.01 26.98 -1.28
CA ASP A 457 6.84 26.68 -0.46
C ASP A 457 5.92 25.60 -1.06
N SER A 458 6.36 24.91 -2.10
CA SER A 458 5.63 23.80 -2.71
C SER A 458 5.43 22.62 -1.75
N VAL A 459 4.52 21.72 -2.10
CA VAL A 459 4.31 20.44 -1.38
C VAL A 459 5.60 19.60 -1.43
N LEU A 460 6.24 19.48 -2.59
CA LEU A 460 7.48 18.72 -2.78
C LEU A 460 8.61 19.22 -1.86
N ASN A 461 8.88 20.53 -1.86
CA ASN A 461 9.94 21.08 -1.04
C ASN A 461 9.60 21.03 0.45
N TYR A 462 8.32 21.03 0.80
CA TYR A 462 7.88 20.76 2.16
C TYR A 462 8.15 19.31 2.58
N TYR A 463 7.83 18.32 1.72
CA TYR A 463 8.14 16.91 1.98
C TYR A 463 9.64 16.66 2.12
N ARG A 464 10.48 17.30 1.31
CA ARG A 464 11.95 17.26 1.47
C ARG A 464 12.40 17.76 2.86
N LYS A 465 11.81 18.86 3.33
CA LYS A 465 12.07 19.39 4.69
C LYS A 465 11.56 18.44 5.77
N LEU A 466 10.37 17.90 5.62
CA LEU A 466 9.72 16.99 6.55
C LEU A 466 10.54 15.70 6.75
N VAL A 467 10.94 15.05 5.65
CA VAL A 467 11.79 13.85 5.71
C VAL A 467 13.16 14.18 6.30
N LYS A 468 13.74 15.32 5.94
CA LYS A 468 15.00 15.79 6.54
C LYS A 468 14.89 16.00 8.05
N VAL A 469 13.80 16.58 8.54
CA VAL A 469 13.54 16.74 9.98
C VAL A 469 13.48 15.37 10.67
N ARG A 470 12.68 14.44 10.15
CA ARG A 470 12.55 13.08 10.72
C ARG A 470 13.90 12.38 10.83
N LYS A 471 14.79 12.54 9.84
CA LYS A 471 16.09 11.86 9.74
C LYS A 471 17.25 12.67 10.34
N SER A 472 17.01 13.88 10.79
CA SER A 472 18.07 14.73 11.32
C SER A 472 18.73 14.11 12.56
N PRO A 473 20.04 14.29 12.77
CA PRO A 473 20.72 13.79 13.97
C PRO A 473 20.06 14.26 15.27
N GLU A 474 19.41 15.43 15.24
CA GLU A 474 18.77 16.05 16.37
C GLU A 474 17.44 15.39 16.76
N TYR A 475 16.62 14.95 15.78
CA TYR A 475 15.27 14.46 16.01
C TYR A 475 15.06 12.98 15.62
N LYS A 476 16.03 12.34 14.98
CA LYS A 476 15.91 10.97 14.50
C LYS A 476 15.53 9.98 15.61
N GLU A 477 16.17 10.05 16.77
CA GLU A 477 15.89 9.12 17.88
C GLU A 477 14.46 9.29 18.41
N VAL A 478 14.00 10.52 18.62
CA VAL A 478 12.64 10.75 19.13
C VAL A 478 11.57 10.36 18.11
N PHE A 479 11.77 10.60 16.81
CA PHE A 479 10.79 10.18 15.79
C PHE A 479 10.83 8.67 15.50
N THR A 480 11.97 8.01 15.70
CA THR A 480 12.08 6.56 15.52
C THR A 480 11.60 5.81 16.74
N TYR A 481 12.21 6.05 17.91
CA TYR A 481 12.02 5.24 19.11
C TYR A 481 11.17 5.90 20.20
N GLY A 482 10.95 7.21 20.11
CA GLY A 482 10.17 7.94 21.11
C GLY A 482 8.77 7.36 21.28
N GLN A 483 8.25 7.48 22.50
CA GLN A 483 6.86 7.11 22.81
C GLN A 483 5.89 8.02 22.08
N PHE A 484 4.75 7.48 21.72
CA PHE A 484 3.61 8.22 21.20
C PHE A 484 2.63 8.50 22.34
N GLU A 485 2.19 9.73 22.47
CA GLU A 485 1.24 10.16 23.47
C GLU A 485 0.20 11.09 22.81
N PRO A 486 -1.10 10.72 22.76
CA PRO A 486 -2.12 11.58 22.18
C PRO A 486 -2.29 12.87 22.95
N ALA A 487 -2.73 13.93 22.28
CA ALA A 487 -2.90 15.24 22.88
C ALA A 487 -4.10 16.00 22.30
N TYR A 488 -4.74 16.84 23.08
CA TYR A 488 -5.82 17.74 22.66
C TYR A 488 -7.03 17.05 22.01
N GLU A 489 -7.33 15.83 22.44
CA GLU A 489 -8.41 15.00 21.87
C GLU A 489 -9.81 15.60 22.07
N ASP A 490 -9.98 16.46 23.09
CA ASP A 490 -11.24 17.17 23.38
C ASP A 490 -11.56 18.31 22.39
N THR A 491 -10.63 18.62 21.47
CA THR A 491 -10.82 19.66 20.46
C THR A 491 -11.15 19.02 19.11
N ASP A 492 -12.39 19.20 18.63
CA ASP A 492 -12.98 18.44 17.52
C ASP A 492 -12.18 18.47 16.22
N SER A 493 -11.51 19.58 15.87
CA SER A 493 -10.77 19.70 14.61
C SER A 493 -9.27 19.42 14.73
N ILE A 494 -8.78 19.12 15.93
CA ILE A 494 -7.35 18.95 16.18
C ILE A 494 -6.95 17.48 16.10
N MET A 495 -5.90 17.20 15.35
CA MET A 495 -5.09 16.00 15.45
C MET A 495 -3.73 16.38 16.05
N ALA A 496 -3.44 15.85 17.24
CA ALA A 496 -2.19 16.17 17.91
C ALA A 496 -1.63 14.98 18.69
N TYR A 497 -0.31 14.92 18.77
CA TYR A 497 0.39 13.94 19.58
C TYR A 497 1.80 14.43 19.96
N TYR A 498 2.29 13.93 21.08
CA TYR A 498 3.68 14.05 21.46
C TYR A 498 4.48 12.84 21.02
N ARG A 499 5.76 13.09 20.68
CA ARG A 499 6.80 12.08 20.59
C ARG A 499 7.84 12.40 21.67
N PHE A 500 8.19 11.41 22.48
CA PHE A 500 9.05 11.61 23.65
C PHE A 500 10.02 10.44 23.86
N ASP A 501 11.34 10.72 24.02
CA ASP A 501 12.37 9.70 24.21
C ASP A 501 13.11 9.78 25.57
N GLY A 502 12.63 10.59 26.49
CA GLY A 502 13.26 10.83 27.79
C GLY A 502 14.11 12.12 27.83
N GLU A 503 14.61 12.57 26.70
CA GLU A 503 15.41 13.80 26.57
C GLU A 503 14.66 14.90 25.80
N LYS A 504 14.04 14.51 24.68
CA LYS A 504 13.30 15.42 23.80
C LYS A 504 11.80 15.13 23.84
N ARG A 505 11.01 16.19 23.81
CA ARG A 505 9.57 16.16 23.63
C ARG A 505 9.21 16.99 22.40
N VAL A 506 8.57 16.37 21.45
CA VAL A 506 8.14 17.01 20.21
C VAL A 506 6.60 16.91 20.12
N LEU A 507 5.94 18.04 19.97
CA LEU A 507 4.51 18.12 19.68
C LEU A 507 4.32 18.24 18.17
N VAL A 508 3.52 17.36 17.60
CA VAL A 508 2.95 17.50 16.25
C VAL A 508 1.48 17.85 16.43
N VAL A 509 1.05 19.00 15.91
CA VAL A 509 -0.34 19.45 16.05
C VAL A 509 -0.84 20.05 14.76
N ALA A 510 -2.04 19.66 14.36
CA ALA A 510 -2.70 20.08 13.11
C ALA A 510 -4.17 20.41 13.34
N ASN A 511 -4.62 21.49 12.71
CA ASN A 511 -6.03 21.89 12.68
C ASN A 511 -6.67 21.50 11.33
N PHE A 512 -7.48 20.46 11.31
CA PHE A 512 -8.22 19.99 10.14
C PHE A 512 -9.48 20.82 9.84
N GLY A 513 -9.83 21.75 10.73
CA GLY A 513 -10.97 22.66 10.57
C GLY A 513 -10.69 23.79 9.59
N LYS A 514 -11.75 24.57 9.27
CA LYS A 514 -11.68 25.81 8.49
C LYS A 514 -11.29 27.01 9.32
N GLU A 515 -11.80 27.02 10.56
CA GLU A 515 -11.65 28.14 11.49
C GLU A 515 -10.38 27.98 12.32
N ALA A 516 -9.85 29.11 12.78
CA ALA A 516 -8.73 29.12 13.70
C ALA A 516 -9.14 28.57 15.07
N VAL A 517 -8.23 27.84 15.71
CA VAL A 517 -8.40 27.28 17.06
C VAL A 517 -7.28 27.76 17.94
N GLU A 518 -7.61 28.11 19.19
CA GLU A 518 -6.65 28.47 20.22
C GLU A 518 -6.43 27.29 21.18
N LEU A 519 -5.17 26.97 21.43
CA LEU A 519 -4.76 25.87 22.32
C LEU A 519 -3.81 26.39 23.39
N GLU A 520 -4.07 26.07 24.65
CA GLU A 520 -3.09 26.22 25.71
C GLU A 520 -2.16 25.02 25.73
N LEU A 521 -0.88 25.26 25.42
CA LEU A 521 0.12 24.21 25.34
C LEU A 521 0.48 23.70 26.75
N GLN A 522 0.50 22.38 26.88
CA GLN A 522 0.84 21.70 28.13
C GLN A 522 2.29 21.98 28.57
N TYR A 523 3.22 22.04 27.61
CA TYR A 523 4.63 22.26 27.85
C TYR A 523 5.11 23.55 27.17
N PRO A 524 6.10 24.26 27.78
CA PRO A 524 6.71 25.44 27.16
C PRO A 524 7.38 25.10 25.83
N VAL A 525 7.23 25.97 24.84
CA VAL A 525 7.87 25.83 23.53
C VAL A 525 9.32 26.27 23.59
N LYS A 526 10.24 25.43 23.10
CA LYS A 526 11.64 25.78 22.89
C LYS A 526 11.88 26.38 21.51
N ASN A 527 11.37 25.68 20.47
CA ASN A 527 11.51 26.16 19.11
C ASN A 527 10.43 25.57 18.20
N ILE A 528 10.27 26.15 17.01
CA ILE A 528 9.48 25.61 15.90
C ILE A 528 10.40 24.79 15.04
N ILE A 529 10.12 23.48 14.88
CA ILE A 529 10.88 22.56 14.05
C ILE A 529 10.43 22.66 12.59
N LEU A 530 9.11 22.66 12.36
CA LEU A 530 8.50 22.71 11.04
C LEU A 530 7.10 23.31 11.13
N SER A 531 6.69 24.04 10.10
CA SER A 531 5.31 24.50 9.92
C SER A 531 4.98 24.55 8.43
N ASN A 532 3.71 24.34 8.05
CA ASN A 532 3.21 24.57 6.71
C ASN A 532 2.79 26.05 6.47
N ARG A 533 3.07 26.92 7.45
CA ARG A 533 2.86 28.38 7.40
C ARG A 533 4.18 29.09 7.72
N ASP A 534 4.30 30.36 7.38
CA ASP A 534 5.46 31.20 7.77
C ASP A 534 5.32 31.63 9.25
N ARG A 535 5.61 30.67 10.14
CA ARG A 535 5.58 30.88 11.60
C ARG A 535 7.00 31.15 12.14
N LYS A 536 7.15 32.25 12.87
CA LYS A 536 8.43 32.65 13.49
C LYS A 536 8.45 32.49 15.01
N LYS A 537 7.25 32.40 15.63
CA LYS A 537 7.10 32.24 17.08
C LYS A 537 5.91 31.33 17.37
N ALA A 538 6.04 30.55 18.41
CA ALA A 538 4.95 29.83 19.05
C ALA A 538 5.05 30.08 20.54
N GLU A 539 3.96 30.50 21.14
CA GLU A 539 3.84 30.81 22.57
C GLU A 539 3.02 29.71 23.25
N ARG A 540 2.90 29.78 24.56
CA ARG A 540 2.13 28.82 25.32
C ARG A 540 0.64 28.80 24.91
N THR A 541 0.09 29.95 24.58
CA THR A 541 -1.21 30.06 23.91
C THR A 541 -0.95 30.04 22.41
N LEU A 542 -1.25 28.92 21.78
CA LEU A 542 -1.02 28.69 20.35
C LEU A 542 -2.31 28.84 19.57
N GLN A 543 -2.37 29.85 18.70
CA GLN A 543 -3.43 29.97 17.70
C GLN A 543 -3.02 29.23 16.44
N LEU A 544 -3.84 28.26 16.01
CA LEU A 544 -3.68 27.50 14.77
C LEU A 544 -4.74 27.91 13.76
N ASP A 545 -4.33 28.40 12.61
CA ASP A 545 -5.24 28.68 11.50
C ASP A 545 -5.86 27.39 10.93
N GLY A 546 -6.93 27.52 10.16
CA GLY A 546 -7.49 26.37 9.45
C GLY A 546 -6.46 25.75 8.49
N LEU A 547 -6.36 24.42 8.47
CA LEU A 547 -5.40 23.63 7.70
C LEU A 547 -3.93 23.93 8.03
N GLU A 548 -3.66 24.41 9.24
CA GLU A 548 -2.29 24.59 9.71
C GLU A 548 -1.79 23.35 10.45
N VAL A 549 -0.54 22.98 10.18
CA VAL A 549 0.23 22.01 10.96
C VAL A 549 1.53 22.64 11.43
N ILE A 550 1.86 22.40 12.69
CA ILE A 550 3.11 22.85 13.29
C ILE A 550 3.75 21.73 14.12
N VAL A 551 5.07 21.66 14.06
CA VAL A 551 5.91 20.73 14.83
C VAL A 551 6.77 21.55 15.76
N LEU A 552 6.65 21.30 17.06
CA LEU A 552 7.28 22.08 18.11
C LEU A 552 8.17 21.21 18.98
N GLU A 553 9.38 21.68 19.28
CA GLU A 553 10.13 21.14 20.40
C GLU A 553 9.66 21.80 21.70
N CYS A 554 9.34 20.98 22.69
CA CYS A 554 8.86 21.39 24.00
C CYS A 554 9.87 21.07 25.12
N SER A 555 9.75 21.81 26.22
CA SER A 555 10.62 21.61 27.41
C SER A 555 10.20 20.43 28.23
#